data_8786c7fe77ad1e2157ddd7f7224635ee
#
_entry.id   8786c7fe77ad1e2157ddd7f7224635ee
#
_cell.length_a   1.000
_cell.length_b   1.000
_cell.length_c   1.000
_cell.angle_alpha   90.00
_cell.angle_beta   90.00
_cell.angle_gamma   90.00
#
_symmetry.space_group_name_H-M   'P 1'
#
loop_
_entity.id
_entity.type
_entity.pdbx_description
1 polymer ?
#
loop_
_entity_poly.entity_id
_entity_poly.type
_entity_poly.pdbx_seq_one_letter_code
_entity_poly.pdbx_strand_id
1 'polypeptide(L)'
;PHHNLDDYSAVAGAPNSDADLSLALLHAPEPRVLELFDADGYQLALSGHTHGGQICLPNGKAIVTNCGIDRERASGLHRFGSMFMHVSNGLGTSKYAPVRLFCRPSATLLRIVEK
;
A
#
# COMPACT_ATOMS: atom_id res chain seq x y z
N PRO A 1 14.65 -3.18 5.34
CA PRO A 1 15.68 -2.47 4.62
C PRO A 1 15.36 -2.15 3.17
N HIS A 2 14.17 -1.57 2.92
CA HIS A 2 13.84 -0.93 1.66
C HIS A 2 13.98 0.59 1.79
N HIS A 3 14.55 1.04 2.91
CA HIS A 3 14.71 2.42 3.24
C HIS A 3 15.62 3.11 2.22
N ASN A 4 15.10 4.16 1.59
CA ASN A 4 15.79 5.02 0.63
C ASN A 4 16.19 4.33 -0.70
N LEU A 5 15.43 3.33 -1.16
CA LEU A 5 15.57 2.78 -2.51
C LEU A 5 14.57 3.40 -3.50
N ASP A 6 13.62 4.18 -3.01
CA ASP A 6 12.68 4.92 -3.83
C ASP A 6 13.30 6.24 -4.28
N ASP A 7 13.03 6.62 -5.50
CA ASP A 7 13.36 7.92 -6.07
C ASP A 7 12.07 8.68 -6.37
N TYR A 8 11.48 9.28 -5.33
CA TYR A 8 10.28 10.08 -5.49
C TYR A 8 10.49 11.26 -6.44
N SER A 9 11.69 11.84 -6.47
CA SER A 9 12.00 13.00 -7.32
C SER A 9 11.82 12.71 -8.81
N ALA A 10 11.97 11.47 -9.22
CA ALA A 10 11.76 11.04 -10.61
C ALA A 10 10.27 11.05 -11.03
N VAL A 11 9.35 11.06 -10.09
CA VAL A 11 7.89 10.98 -10.33
C VAL A 11 7.09 12.07 -9.61
N ALA A 12 7.79 12.99 -8.94
CA ALA A 12 7.19 14.09 -8.20
C ALA A 12 6.42 15.04 -9.11
N GLY A 13 5.33 15.58 -8.59
CA GLY A 13 4.53 16.61 -9.23
C GLY A 13 3.06 16.28 -9.32
N ALA A 14 2.27 17.30 -9.57
CA ALA A 14 0.83 17.16 -9.69
C ALA A 14 0.47 16.23 -10.87
N PRO A 15 -0.53 15.37 -10.71
CA PRO A 15 -1.02 14.53 -11.78
C PRO A 15 -1.64 15.36 -12.91
N ASN A 16 -1.79 14.75 -14.09
CA ASN A 16 -2.46 15.39 -15.21
C ASN A 16 -3.90 15.75 -14.84
N SER A 17 -4.25 17.04 -14.94
CA SER A 17 -5.60 17.56 -14.63
C SER A 17 -6.70 17.01 -15.55
N ASP A 18 -6.34 16.54 -16.74
CA ASP A 18 -7.28 16.01 -17.73
C ASP A 18 -7.53 14.49 -17.55
N ALA A 19 -6.88 13.88 -16.57
CA ALA A 19 -7.09 12.46 -16.27
C ALA A 19 -8.33 12.24 -15.38
N ASP A 20 -9.13 11.26 -15.73
CA ASP A 20 -10.31 10.86 -14.94
C ASP A 20 -9.92 10.30 -13.56
N LEU A 21 -8.74 9.70 -13.45
CA LEU A 21 -8.18 9.16 -12.22
C LEU A 21 -6.66 9.31 -12.20
N SER A 22 -6.14 9.78 -11.06
CA SER A 22 -4.71 9.86 -10.78
C SER A 22 -4.31 8.78 -9.80
N LEU A 23 -3.42 7.90 -10.25
CA LEU A 23 -3.05 6.69 -9.53
C LEU A 23 -1.55 6.66 -9.23
N ALA A 24 -1.20 6.54 -7.94
CA ALA A 24 0.18 6.32 -7.49
C ALA A 24 0.44 4.82 -7.27
N LEU A 25 1.56 4.33 -7.79
CA LEU A 25 1.97 2.94 -7.65
C LEU A 25 3.24 2.85 -6.81
N LEU A 26 3.18 2.12 -5.68
CA LEU A 26 4.23 2.02 -4.68
C LEU A 26 4.55 0.56 -4.38
N HIS A 27 5.82 0.22 -4.16
CA HIS A 27 6.14 -1.10 -3.64
C HIS A 27 5.64 -1.27 -2.20
N ALA A 28 6.07 -0.40 -1.29
CA ALA A 28 5.69 -0.42 0.12
C ALA A 28 4.86 0.83 0.49
N PRO A 29 3.84 0.70 1.36
CA PRO A 29 3.03 1.83 1.80
C PRO A 29 3.76 2.66 2.88
N GLU A 30 4.88 3.26 2.52
CA GLU A 30 5.64 4.12 3.42
C GLU A 30 4.93 5.47 3.61
N PRO A 31 4.59 5.87 4.85
CA PRO A 31 3.84 7.10 5.12
C PRO A 31 4.48 8.33 4.49
N ARG A 32 5.81 8.47 4.57
CA ARG A 32 6.54 9.60 3.99
C ARG A 32 6.33 9.77 2.48
N VAL A 33 6.17 8.65 1.75
CA VAL A 33 5.95 8.67 0.29
C VAL A 33 4.47 8.88 -0.01
N LEU A 34 3.58 8.28 0.78
CA LEU A 34 2.14 8.48 0.68
C LEU A 34 1.76 9.95 0.94
N GLU A 35 2.37 10.62 1.93
CA GLU A 35 2.19 12.05 2.22
C GLU A 35 2.55 12.93 1.02
N LEU A 36 3.62 12.58 0.31
CA LEU A 36 4.05 13.32 -0.88
C LEU A 36 3.05 13.16 -2.03
N PHE A 37 2.57 11.95 -2.30
CA PHE A 37 1.55 11.71 -3.33
C PHE A 37 0.19 12.34 -2.97
N ASP A 38 -0.19 12.33 -1.68
CA ASP A 38 -1.40 13.01 -1.21
C ASP A 38 -1.28 14.54 -1.41
N ALA A 39 -0.12 15.12 -1.09
CA ALA A 39 0.17 16.54 -1.29
C ALA A 39 0.19 16.93 -2.77
N ASP A 40 0.67 16.06 -3.65
CA ASP A 40 0.66 16.25 -5.10
C ASP A 40 -0.76 16.15 -5.70
N GLY A 41 -1.74 15.60 -4.98
CA GLY A 41 -3.14 15.52 -5.40
C GLY A 41 -3.54 14.20 -6.07
N TYR A 42 -2.79 13.13 -5.85
CA TYR A 42 -3.19 11.80 -6.31
C TYR A 42 -4.44 11.30 -5.56
N GLN A 43 -5.29 10.54 -6.25
CA GLN A 43 -6.59 10.11 -5.73
C GLN A 43 -6.57 8.69 -5.15
N LEU A 44 -5.70 7.82 -5.68
CA LEU A 44 -5.57 6.43 -5.26
C LEU A 44 -4.11 6.00 -5.26
N ALA A 45 -3.65 5.40 -4.16
CA ALA A 45 -2.37 4.71 -4.08
C ALA A 45 -2.58 3.19 -4.04
N LEU A 46 -1.81 2.45 -4.83
CA LEU A 46 -1.75 0.99 -4.79
C LEU A 46 -0.39 0.54 -4.30
N SER A 47 -0.37 -0.35 -3.32
CA SER A 47 0.86 -0.88 -2.74
C SER A 47 0.73 -2.34 -2.33
N GLY A 48 1.86 -2.95 -2.04
CA GLY A 48 1.97 -4.32 -1.55
C GLY A 48 2.96 -4.43 -0.40
N HIS A 49 3.98 -5.27 -0.53
CA HIS A 49 5.11 -5.43 0.39
C HIS A 49 4.79 -6.04 1.76
N THR A 50 3.72 -5.59 2.41
CA THR A 50 3.36 -6.00 3.78
C THR A 50 3.01 -7.48 3.90
N HIS A 51 2.64 -8.13 2.79
CA HIS A 51 2.05 -9.47 2.77
C HIS A 51 0.85 -9.60 3.74
N GLY A 52 0.15 -8.48 4.03
CA GLY A 52 -0.91 -8.38 5.03
C GLY A 52 -0.42 -8.55 6.47
N GLY A 53 0.89 -8.38 6.70
CA GLY A 53 1.58 -8.67 7.95
C GLY A 53 2.19 -10.07 7.99
N GLN A 54 1.86 -10.95 7.05
CA GLN A 54 2.34 -12.33 6.87
C GLN A 54 2.15 -13.22 8.11
N ILE A 55 2.52 -12.75 9.30
CA ILE A 55 2.26 -13.34 10.61
C ILE A 55 1.27 -12.44 11.35
N CYS A 56 0.08 -12.96 11.59
CA CYS A 56 -1.01 -12.22 12.21
C CYS A 56 -1.52 -12.91 13.46
N LEU A 57 -2.30 -12.18 14.25
CA LEU A 57 -3.12 -12.75 15.31
C LEU A 57 -4.30 -13.55 14.71
N PRO A 58 -4.97 -14.42 15.48
CA PRO A 58 -6.12 -15.18 14.99
C PRO A 58 -7.27 -14.33 14.43
N ASN A 59 -7.37 -13.07 14.84
CA ASN A 59 -8.32 -12.09 14.29
C ASN A 59 -7.86 -11.42 12.99
N GLY A 60 -6.73 -11.84 12.41
CA GLY A 60 -6.17 -11.30 11.17
C GLY A 60 -5.35 -10.02 11.32
N LYS A 61 -5.19 -9.49 12.55
CA LYS A 61 -4.40 -8.28 12.77
C LYS A 61 -2.91 -8.56 12.62
N ALA A 62 -2.24 -7.78 11.78
CA ALA A 62 -0.80 -7.88 11.55
C ALA A 62 0.01 -7.69 12.85
N ILE A 63 1.04 -8.49 13.04
CA ILE A 63 2.01 -8.32 14.14
C ILE A 63 3.12 -7.36 13.71
N VAL A 64 3.58 -7.50 12.45
CA VAL A 64 4.64 -6.68 11.85
C VAL A 64 4.27 -6.32 10.42
N THR A 65 4.60 -5.12 9.96
CA THR A 65 4.34 -4.67 8.58
C THR A 65 5.60 -4.58 7.72
N ASN A 66 6.78 -4.59 8.34
CA ASN A 66 8.09 -4.37 7.72
C ASN A 66 8.24 -3.02 6.96
N CYS A 67 7.36 -2.07 7.23
CA CYS A 67 7.38 -0.70 6.74
C CYS A 67 6.75 0.22 7.78
N GLY A 68 6.73 1.53 7.51
CA GLY A 68 6.23 2.53 8.46
C GLY A 68 4.72 2.58 8.65
N ILE A 69 3.95 1.80 7.87
CA ILE A 69 2.48 1.84 7.94
C ILE A 69 1.94 1.19 9.22
N ASP A 70 0.83 1.72 9.74
CA ASP A 70 0.11 1.14 10.87
C ASP A 70 -0.33 -0.28 10.58
N ARG A 71 -0.29 -1.15 11.59
CA ARG A 71 -0.68 -2.56 11.49
C ARG A 71 -2.12 -2.76 11.01
N GLU A 72 -3.00 -1.83 11.33
CA GLU A 72 -4.41 -1.85 10.91
C GLU A 72 -4.58 -1.55 9.43
N ARG A 73 -3.59 -0.90 8.81
CA ARG A 73 -3.57 -0.55 7.39
C ARG A 73 -2.66 -1.47 6.56
N ALA A 74 -2.19 -2.57 7.15
CA ALA A 74 -1.31 -3.52 6.47
C ALA A 74 -1.98 -4.26 5.30
N SER A 75 -3.30 -4.15 5.14
CA SER A 75 -4.09 -4.83 4.12
C SER A 75 -5.39 -4.10 3.85
N GLY A 76 -5.87 -4.15 2.61
CA GLY A 76 -7.19 -3.63 2.23
C GLY A 76 -7.21 -2.18 1.80
N LEU A 77 -8.41 -1.62 1.71
CA LEU A 77 -8.67 -0.25 1.27
C LEU A 77 -8.83 0.68 2.47
N HIS A 78 -8.09 1.77 2.47
CA HIS A 78 -8.07 2.75 3.56
C HIS A 78 -8.10 4.18 3.02
N ARG A 79 -8.45 5.14 3.88
CA ARG A 79 -8.18 6.56 3.64
C ARG A 79 -6.79 6.92 4.15
N PHE A 80 -6.05 7.69 3.37
CA PHE A 80 -4.79 8.30 3.74
C PHE A 80 -4.81 9.77 3.31
N GLY A 81 -4.95 10.68 4.26
CA GLY A 81 -5.21 12.08 3.94
C GLY A 81 -6.49 12.26 3.11
N SER A 82 -6.38 12.91 1.95
CA SER A 82 -7.45 13.07 0.97
C SER A 82 -7.55 11.91 -0.02
N MET A 83 -6.50 11.09 -0.11
CA MET A 83 -6.33 9.98 -1.05
C MET A 83 -6.91 8.67 -0.50
N PHE A 84 -7.31 7.76 -1.37
CA PHE A 84 -7.50 6.35 -1.02
C PHE A 84 -6.20 5.58 -1.17
N MET A 85 -6.00 4.58 -0.32
CA MET A 85 -4.85 3.67 -0.38
C MET A 85 -5.34 2.23 -0.32
N HIS A 86 -4.88 1.40 -1.25
CA HIS A 86 -5.10 -0.04 -1.20
C HIS A 86 -3.77 -0.77 -1.00
N VAL A 87 -3.72 -1.61 0.02
CA VAL A 87 -2.56 -2.46 0.33
C VAL A 87 -2.92 -3.91 0.05
N SER A 88 -2.22 -4.53 -0.90
CA SER A 88 -2.43 -5.91 -1.30
C SER A 88 -1.66 -6.88 -0.41
N ASN A 89 -2.31 -7.97 0.02
CA ASN A 89 -1.61 -9.06 0.70
C ASN A 89 -0.69 -9.85 -0.26
N GLY A 90 -1.02 -9.85 -1.54
CA GLY A 90 -0.33 -10.67 -2.52
C GLY A 90 -0.50 -12.18 -2.30
N LEU A 91 0.05 -12.97 -3.20
CA LEU A 91 -0.03 -14.43 -3.19
C LEU A 91 1.24 -15.09 -2.61
N GLY A 92 2.35 -14.38 -2.59
CA GLY A 92 3.64 -14.86 -2.13
C GLY A 92 3.90 -14.66 -0.63
N THR A 93 5.11 -14.99 -0.24
CA THR A 93 5.66 -14.76 1.10
C THR A 93 6.98 -14.01 1.01
N SER A 94 7.45 -13.50 2.15
CA SER A 94 8.80 -12.95 2.22
C SER A 94 9.85 -14.06 1.96
N LYS A 95 10.90 -13.69 1.24
CA LYS A 95 12.05 -14.58 0.99
C LYS A 95 12.67 -15.12 2.28
N TYR A 96 12.66 -14.33 3.33
CA TYR A 96 13.32 -14.65 4.61
C TYR A 96 12.41 -15.33 5.62
N ALA A 97 11.10 -15.34 5.38
CA ALA A 97 10.11 -15.98 6.23
C ALA A 97 9.01 -16.58 5.35
N PRO A 98 9.22 -17.77 4.76
CA PRO A 98 8.30 -18.35 3.78
C PRO A 98 7.08 -19.01 4.45
N VAL A 99 6.51 -18.35 5.45
CA VAL A 99 5.36 -18.84 6.23
C VAL A 99 4.31 -17.74 6.34
N ARG A 100 3.04 -18.10 6.20
CA ARG A 100 1.90 -17.27 6.57
C ARG A 100 1.14 -17.89 7.72
N LEU A 101 0.80 -17.09 8.73
CA LEU A 101 0.00 -17.51 9.87
C LEU A 101 -1.15 -16.53 10.09
N PHE A 102 -2.39 -17.01 10.02
CA PHE A 102 -3.62 -16.20 10.11
C PHE A 102 -3.71 -15.02 9.12
N CYS A 103 -2.87 -15.02 8.11
CA CYS A 103 -2.85 -14.03 7.03
C CYS A 103 -2.88 -14.75 5.69
N ARG A 104 -4.08 -14.96 5.15
CA ARG A 104 -4.25 -15.69 3.89
C ARG A 104 -3.69 -14.91 2.70
N PRO A 105 -3.07 -15.58 1.72
CA PRO A 105 -2.77 -14.96 0.45
C PRO A 105 -4.06 -14.52 -0.23
N SER A 106 -4.02 -13.37 -0.91
CA SER A 106 -5.18 -12.87 -1.63
C SER A 106 -4.78 -12.01 -2.82
N ALA A 107 -5.63 -12.01 -3.83
CA ALA A 107 -5.64 -11.05 -4.91
C ALA A 107 -6.93 -10.23 -4.81
N THR A 108 -6.85 -8.93 -5.08
CA THR A 108 -7.99 -8.01 -4.98
C THR A 108 -8.36 -7.49 -6.34
N LEU A 109 -9.64 -7.61 -6.69
CA LEU A 109 -10.22 -6.91 -7.83
C LEU A 109 -10.79 -5.58 -7.35
N LEU A 110 -10.18 -4.48 -7.76
CA LEU A 110 -10.69 -3.14 -7.53
C LEU A 110 -11.58 -2.71 -8.68
N ARG A 111 -12.78 -2.27 -8.36
CA ARG A 111 -13.70 -1.66 -9.32
C ARG A 111 -13.77 -0.16 -9.06
N ILE A 112 -13.35 0.62 -10.04
CA ILE A 112 -13.44 2.08 -10.03
C ILE A 112 -14.71 2.44 -10.79
N VAL A 113 -15.53 3.29 -10.19
CA VAL A 113 -16.80 3.73 -10.79
C VAL A 113 -16.92 5.23 -10.64
N GLU A 114 -17.50 5.87 -11.64
CA GLU A 114 -17.93 7.26 -11.56
C GLU A 114 -19.03 7.40 -10.51
N LYS A 115 -19.06 8.53 -9.83
CA LYS A 115 -19.99 8.77 -8.73
C LYS A 115 -21.23 9.51 -9.24
#